data_87cad3419df8f33690c7b0148de81083
#
_entry.id   87cad3419df8f33690c7b0148de81083
#
_cell.length_a   1.000
_cell.length_b   1.000
_cell.length_c   1.000
_cell.angle_alpha   90.00
_cell.angle_beta   90.00
_cell.angle_gamma   90.00
#
_symmetry.space_group_name_H-M   'P 1'
#
loop_
_entity.id
_entity.type
_entity.pdbx_description
1 polymer ?
#
loop_
_entity_poly.entity_id
_entity_poly.type
_entity_poly.pdbx_seq_one_letter_code
_entity_poly.pdbx_strand_id
1 'polypeptide(L)'
;MLVDIGAAGAAVSIVAVMFSAVISNNIVLSQYQGICPFLGVSKKMSSAVGMGFAVIFVMAISSVFCWLVYNYVLLPLELDYLYTMAFILVIASLVQMLEIVLKRFSPTLYSALGIYLPLITTNCAILGAANSAIVYQSYDFLYTFGFSVATGVGFLLAIVLLAGVRLKTDKADIPKCFKGFPITLITAAIMAMAFAGFAGILA
;
A
#
# COMPACT_ATOMS: atom_id res chain seq x y z
N MET A 1 12.16 0.05 19.00
CA MET A 1 13.44 -0.64 19.18
C MET A 1 14.29 -0.26 17.98
N LEU A 2 15.14 0.76 18.15
CA LEU A 2 16.02 1.29 17.09
C LEU A 2 17.18 0.29 16.94
N VAL A 3 17.23 -0.36 15.80
CA VAL A 3 18.38 -1.17 15.44
C VAL A 3 19.47 -0.23 14.93
N ASP A 4 20.44 0.02 15.78
CA ASP A 4 21.71 0.67 15.43
C ASP A 4 22.49 -0.26 14.50
N ILE A 5 22.60 0.10 13.24
CA ILE A 5 23.26 -0.73 12.24
C ILE A 5 24.37 0.07 11.57
N GLY A 6 25.61 -0.30 11.91
CA GLY A 6 26.81 0.20 11.23
C GLY A 6 26.81 -0.13 9.74
N ALA A 7 27.53 0.65 8.94
CA ALA A 7 27.48 0.71 7.48
C ALA A 7 27.63 -0.63 6.71
N ALA A 8 28.18 -1.67 7.30
CA ALA A 8 28.27 -3.01 6.68
C ALA A 8 26.98 -3.85 6.87
N GLY A 9 26.18 -3.53 7.89
CA GLY A 9 24.88 -4.13 8.13
C GLY A 9 23.72 -3.46 7.36
N ALA A 10 23.93 -2.29 6.78
CA ALA A 10 22.88 -1.48 6.16
C ALA A 10 22.19 -2.21 4.97
N ALA A 11 22.94 -2.89 4.12
CA ALA A 11 22.35 -3.61 2.99
C ALA A 11 21.53 -4.84 3.42
N VAL A 12 22.03 -5.59 4.41
CA VAL A 12 21.32 -6.76 4.96
C VAL A 12 20.07 -6.31 5.71
N SER A 13 20.13 -5.18 6.41
CA SER A 13 18.98 -4.62 7.11
C SER A 13 17.93 -4.04 6.18
N ILE A 14 18.32 -3.42 5.05
CA ILE A 14 17.38 -2.93 4.04
C ILE A 14 16.57 -4.09 3.46
N VAL A 15 17.21 -5.19 3.08
CA VAL A 15 16.52 -6.37 2.57
C VAL A 15 15.61 -7.00 3.63
N ALA A 16 16.05 -7.07 4.88
CA ALA A 16 15.25 -7.58 5.98
C ALA A 16 14.01 -6.70 6.25
N VAL A 17 14.18 -5.37 6.22
CA VAL A 17 13.07 -4.42 6.39
C VAL A 17 12.09 -4.49 5.22
N MET A 18 12.59 -4.60 3.98
CA MET A 18 11.74 -4.80 2.81
C MET A 18 10.94 -6.10 2.91
N PHE A 19 11.58 -7.20 3.31
CA PHE A 19 10.90 -8.47 3.52
C PHE A 19 9.87 -8.40 4.67
N SER A 20 10.21 -7.73 5.76
CA SER A 20 9.30 -7.46 6.86
C SER A 20 8.09 -6.62 6.41
N ALA A 21 8.29 -5.61 5.57
CA ALA A 21 7.20 -4.79 5.03
C ALA A 21 6.23 -5.59 4.14
N VAL A 22 6.70 -6.63 3.47
CA VAL A 22 5.85 -7.49 2.63
C VAL A 22 5.05 -8.49 3.46
N ILE A 23 5.64 -9.12 4.47
CA ILE A 23 5.05 -10.24 5.20
C ILE A 23 4.63 -9.83 6.61
N SER A 24 5.59 -9.50 7.52
CA SER A 24 5.31 -9.30 8.94
C SER A 24 4.57 -7.99 9.23
N ASN A 25 4.97 -6.90 8.58
CA ASN A 25 4.36 -5.58 8.67
C ASN A 25 3.57 -5.22 7.41
N ASN A 26 2.80 -6.18 6.89
CA ASN A 26 1.98 -5.93 5.71
C ASN A 26 0.99 -4.78 5.97
N ILE A 27 1.02 -3.75 5.11
CA ILE A 27 0.25 -2.53 5.31
C ILE A 27 -1.26 -2.77 5.36
N VAL A 28 -1.78 -3.78 4.67
CA VAL A 28 -3.20 -4.11 4.66
C VAL A 28 -3.59 -5.02 5.83
N LEU A 29 -2.85 -6.09 6.05
CA LEU A 29 -3.23 -7.17 6.97
C LEU A 29 -2.77 -6.91 8.42
N SER A 30 -1.67 -6.16 8.60
CA SER A 30 -1.12 -5.83 9.92
C SER A 30 -1.48 -4.41 10.36
N GLN A 31 -1.42 -3.43 9.45
CA GLN A 31 -1.69 -2.02 9.76
C GLN A 31 -3.12 -1.58 9.41
N TYR A 32 -3.91 -2.44 8.77
CA TYR A 32 -5.30 -2.19 8.37
C TYR A 32 -5.50 -0.96 7.47
N GLN A 33 -4.48 -0.62 6.68
CA GLN A 33 -4.52 0.50 5.75
C GLN A 33 -4.80 0.02 4.32
N GLY A 34 -5.59 0.78 3.56
CA GLY A 34 -5.96 0.40 2.20
C GLY A 34 -7.06 -0.66 2.09
N ILE A 35 -7.90 -0.79 3.11
CA ILE A 35 -9.00 -1.77 3.14
C ILE A 35 -10.04 -1.49 2.04
N CYS A 36 -10.30 -0.22 1.69
CA CYS A 36 -11.31 0.14 0.70
C CYS A 36 -11.04 -0.49 -0.68
N PRO A 37 -9.86 -0.32 -1.30
CA PRO A 37 -9.56 -1.03 -2.54
C PRO A 37 -9.38 -2.53 -2.36
N PHE A 38 -8.88 -2.98 -1.22
CA PHE A 38 -8.70 -4.38 -0.88
C PHE A 38 -10.02 -5.17 -0.93
N LEU A 39 -11.08 -4.66 -0.31
CA LEU A 39 -12.41 -5.28 -0.32
C LEU A 39 -13.17 -5.02 -1.62
N GLY A 40 -13.03 -3.82 -2.20
CA GLY A 40 -13.80 -3.39 -3.37
C GLY A 40 -13.40 -4.11 -4.66
N VAL A 41 -12.09 -4.28 -4.87
CA VAL A 41 -11.54 -4.75 -6.15
C VAL A 41 -11.29 -6.26 -6.19
N SER A 42 -11.33 -6.95 -5.05
CA SER A 42 -11.03 -8.39 -4.94
C SER A 42 -12.06 -9.34 -5.55
N LYS A 43 -13.11 -8.83 -6.22
CA LYS A 43 -14.13 -9.66 -6.88
C LYS A 43 -13.63 -10.43 -8.09
N LYS A 44 -12.69 -9.87 -8.85
CA LYS A 44 -12.10 -10.47 -10.04
C LYS A 44 -10.58 -10.49 -9.91
N MET A 45 -9.94 -11.61 -10.15
CA MET A 45 -8.49 -11.77 -10.07
C MET A 45 -7.76 -10.78 -10.99
N SER A 46 -8.22 -10.63 -12.22
CA SER A 46 -7.63 -9.72 -13.20
C SER A 46 -7.65 -8.26 -12.72
N SER A 47 -8.77 -7.82 -12.13
CA SER A 47 -8.88 -6.47 -11.55
C SER A 47 -8.00 -6.30 -10.30
N ALA A 48 -7.90 -7.32 -9.46
CA ALA A 48 -7.06 -7.31 -8.26
C ALA A 48 -5.56 -7.16 -8.61
N VAL A 49 -5.08 -7.91 -9.59
CA VAL A 49 -3.71 -7.84 -10.08
C VAL A 49 -3.43 -6.48 -10.71
N GLY A 50 -4.32 -5.98 -11.59
CA GLY A 50 -4.17 -4.66 -12.22
C GLY A 50 -4.13 -3.53 -11.19
N MET A 51 -5.01 -3.59 -10.18
CA MET A 51 -5.02 -2.63 -9.07
C MET A 51 -3.73 -2.68 -8.25
N GLY A 52 -3.21 -3.88 -7.97
CA GLY A 52 -1.97 -4.03 -7.23
C GLY A 52 -0.78 -3.40 -7.94
N PHE A 53 -0.63 -3.62 -9.25
CA PHE A 53 0.41 -2.97 -10.05
C PHE A 53 0.25 -1.44 -10.10
N ALA A 54 -0.99 -0.95 -10.24
CA ALA A 54 -1.25 0.48 -10.21
C ALA A 54 -0.85 1.11 -8.87
N VAL A 55 -1.15 0.45 -7.76
CA VAL A 55 -0.77 0.91 -6.42
C VAL A 55 0.75 0.92 -6.24
N ILE A 56 1.47 -0.12 -6.69
CA ILE A 56 2.95 -0.14 -6.65
C ILE A 56 3.53 1.06 -7.39
N PHE A 57 3.03 1.32 -8.60
CA PHE A 57 3.49 2.42 -9.44
C PHE A 57 3.25 3.78 -8.77
N VAL A 58 2.03 3.98 -8.25
CA VAL A 58 1.68 5.24 -7.55
C VAL A 58 2.48 5.40 -6.26
N MET A 59 2.68 4.33 -5.47
CA MET A 59 3.52 4.37 -4.27
C MET A 59 4.96 4.75 -4.58
N ALA A 60 5.55 4.18 -5.64
CA ALA A 60 6.91 4.49 -6.06
C ALA A 60 7.07 5.97 -6.44
N ILE A 61 6.15 6.53 -7.22
CA ILE A 61 6.19 7.94 -7.62
C ILE A 61 5.90 8.85 -6.43
N SER A 62 4.86 8.56 -5.65
CA SER A 62 4.48 9.37 -4.49
C SER A 62 5.59 9.46 -3.45
N SER A 63 6.33 8.38 -3.22
CA SER A 63 7.45 8.36 -2.26
C SER A 63 8.55 9.32 -2.65
N VAL A 64 8.89 9.41 -3.94
CA VAL A 64 9.89 10.35 -4.45
C VAL A 64 9.47 11.80 -4.21
N PHE A 65 8.23 12.14 -4.57
CA PHE A 65 7.73 13.51 -4.39
C PHE A 65 7.52 13.88 -2.92
N CYS A 66 7.01 12.97 -2.10
CA CYS A 66 6.88 13.20 -0.66
C CYS A 66 8.24 13.40 0.01
N TRP A 67 9.26 12.62 -0.36
CA TRP A 67 10.62 12.79 0.13
C TRP A 67 11.21 14.15 -0.27
N LEU A 68 10.99 14.56 -1.53
CA LEU A 68 11.46 15.85 -2.02
C LEU A 68 10.79 17.01 -1.28
N VAL A 69 9.48 16.97 -1.12
CA VAL A 69 8.73 18.01 -0.38
C VAL A 69 9.15 18.03 1.09
N TYR A 70 9.35 16.88 1.71
CA TYR A 70 9.79 16.83 3.10
C TYR A 70 11.16 17.47 3.30
N ASN A 71 12.17 17.10 2.50
CA ASN A 71 13.53 17.59 2.65
C ASN A 71 13.72 19.06 2.23
N TYR A 72 13.02 19.51 1.18
CA TYR A 72 13.24 20.86 0.64
C TYR A 72 12.24 21.91 1.16
N VAL A 73 11.08 21.49 1.65
CA VAL A 73 10.03 22.42 2.10
C VAL A 73 9.80 22.31 3.60
N LEU A 74 9.54 21.13 4.14
CA LEU A 74 9.16 20.98 5.54
C LEU A 74 10.34 21.17 6.50
N LEU A 75 11.47 20.54 6.23
CA LEU A 75 12.67 20.64 7.07
C LEU A 75 13.18 22.08 7.24
N PRO A 76 13.41 22.87 6.17
CA PRO A 76 13.92 24.22 6.33
C PRO A 76 12.92 25.20 6.95
N LEU A 77 11.63 24.89 6.93
CA LEU A 77 10.57 25.72 7.50
C LEU A 77 10.18 25.34 8.93
N GLU A 78 10.79 24.28 9.50
CA GLU A 78 10.47 23.73 10.84
C GLU A 78 8.97 23.42 11.01
N LEU A 79 8.29 22.99 9.92
CA LEU A 79 6.88 22.67 9.88
C LEU A 79 6.61 21.15 9.97
N ASP A 80 7.45 20.44 10.75
CA ASP A 80 7.38 18.99 10.86
C ASP A 80 6.01 18.47 11.31
N TYR A 81 5.25 19.24 12.09
CA TYR A 81 3.90 18.83 12.52
C TYR A 81 2.85 18.83 11.39
N LEU A 82 3.13 19.45 10.24
CA LEU A 82 2.21 19.51 9.10
C LEU A 82 2.52 18.49 8.00
N TYR A 83 3.48 17.57 8.23
CA TYR A 83 3.91 16.61 7.19
C TYR A 83 2.74 15.78 6.61
N THR A 84 1.80 15.35 7.44
CA THR A 84 0.66 14.54 6.99
C THR A 84 -0.25 15.31 6.03
N MET A 85 -0.53 16.59 6.32
CA MET A 85 -1.34 17.44 5.44
C MET A 85 -0.64 17.71 4.11
N ALA A 86 0.67 17.99 4.17
CA ALA A 86 1.48 18.18 2.97
C ALA A 86 1.50 16.93 2.08
N PHE A 87 1.67 15.74 2.67
CA PHE A 87 1.68 14.49 1.93
C PHE A 87 0.34 14.17 1.28
N ILE A 88 -0.79 14.40 1.97
CA ILE A 88 -2.12 14.24 1.39
C ILE A 88 -2.29 15.13 0.16
N LEU A 89 -1.89 16.39 0.25
CA LEU A 89 -2.00 17.35 -0.85
C LEU A 89 -1.11 16.93 -2.04
N VAL A 90 0.11 16.53 -1.79
CA VAL A 90 1.05 16.07 -2.82
C VAL A 90 0.52 14.80 -3.50
N ILE A 91 0.12 13.80 -2.74
CA ILE A 91 -0.39 12.53 -3.28
C ILE A 91 -1.67 12.78 -4.10
N ALA A 92 -2.61 13.56 -3.59
CA ALA A 92 -3.85 13.87 -4.29
C ALA A 92 -3.60 14.58 -5.62
N SER A 93 -2.72 15.59 -5.64
CA SER A 93 -2.40 16.32 -6.87
C SER A 93 -1.67 15.44 -7.90
N LEU A 94 -0.75 14.57 -7.45
CA LEU A 94 -0.05 13.62 -8.31
C LEU A 94 -1.01 12.61 -8.94
N VAL A 95 -1.89 12.02 -8.15
CA VAL A 95 -2.83 11.01 -8.67
C VAL A 95 -3.84 11.65 -9.61
N GLN A 96 -4.30 12.87 -9.36
CA GLN A 96 -5.18 13.59 -10.30
C GLN A 96 -4.46 13.91 -11.61
N MET A 97 -3.20 14.34 -11.55
CA MET A 97 -2.40 14.57 -12.75
C MET A 97 -2.23 13.27 -13.55
N LEU A 98 -1.94 12.17 -12.86
CA LEU A 98 -1.80 10.84 -13.47
C LEU A 98 -3.11 10.35 -14.09
N GLU A 99 -4.25 10.65 -13.48
CA GLU A 99 -5.58 10.38 -14.04
C GLU A 99 -5.81 11.09 -15.37
N ILE A 100 -5.50 12.38 -15.45
CA ILE A 100 -5.63 13.17 -16.68
C ILE A 100 -4.73 12.60 -17.77
N VAL A 101 -3.50 12.24 -17.43
CA VAL A 101 -2.53 11.63 -18.37
C VAL A 101 -3.05 10.28 -18.88
N LEU A 102 -3.50 9.40 -18.01
CA LEU A 102 -4.06 8.09 -18.39
C LEU A 102 -5.29 8.22 -19.27
N LYS A 103 -6.18 9.15 -18.98
CA LYS A 103 -7.37 9.42 -19.76
C LYS A 103 -7.04 9.86 -21.21
N ARG A 104 -5.92 10.56 -21.37
CA ARG A 104 -5.48 11.06 -22.69
C ARG A 104 -4.69 10.04 -23.50
N PHE A 105 -3.81 9.26 -22.83
CA PHE A 105 -2.88 8.34 -23.51
C PHE A 105 -3.43 6.93 -23.69
N SER A 106 -4.26 6.44 -22.75
CA SER A 106 -4.77 5.06 -22.78
C SER A 106 -6.22 4.99 -22.32
N PRO A 107 -7.19 5.36 -23.19
CA PRO A 107 -8.61 5.33 -22.83
C PRO A 107 -9.12 3.91 -22.51
N THR A 108 -8.50 2.88 -23.07
CA THR A 108 -8.83 1.46 -22.78
C THR A 108 -8.43 1.10 -21.36
N LEU A 109 -7.25 1.51 -20.91
CA LEU A 109 -6.76 1.29 -19.54
C LEU A 109 -7.57 2.14 -18.54
N TYR A 110 -7.92 3.36 -18.93
CA TYR A 110 -8.79 4.23 -18.15
C TYR A 110 -10.18 3.63 -17.97
N SER A 111 -10.77 3.04 -19.00
CA SER A 111 -12.06 2.35 -18.91
C SER A 111 -12.02 1.14 -17.99
N ALA A 112 -10.91 0.39 -17.98
CA ALA A 112 -10.72 -0.75 -17.10
C ALA A 112 -10.48 -0.35 -15.62
N LEU A 113 -9.74 0.74 -15.39
CA LEU A 113 -9.37 1.25 -14.07
C LEU A 113 -10.26 2.40 -13.58
N GLY A 114 -11.09 3.00 -14.44
CA GLY A 114 -11.78 4.26 -14.19
C GLY A 114 -12.70 4.29 -12.98
N ILE A 115 -13.33 3.15 -12.63
CA ILE A 115 -14.14 3.02 -11.41
C ILE A 115 -13.24 2.95 -10.16
N TYR A 116 -11.98 2.54 -10.32
CA TYR A 116 -11.04 2.32 -9.20
C TYR A 116 -10.08 3.49 -8.96
N LEU A 117 -10.00 4.44 -9.88
CA LEU A 117 -9.15 5.62 -9.76
C LEU A 117 -9.43 6.45 -8.50
N PRO A 118 -10.69 6.76 -8.15
CA PRO A 118 -10.98 7.45 -6.88
C PRO A 118 -10.52 6.66 -5.65
N LEU A 119 -10.55 5.33 -5.72
CA LEU A 119 -10.06 4.44 -4.66
C LEU A 119 -8.53 4.45 -4.53
N ILE A 120 -7.80 4.79 -5.60
CA ILE A 120 -6.34 4.99 -5.55
C ILE A 120 -6.01 6.35 -4.95
N THR A 121 -6.73 7.40 -5.34
CA THR A 121 -6.50 8.78 -4.89
C THR A 121 -6.67 8.92 -3.38
N THR A 122 -7.67 8.26 -2.81
CA THR A 122 -7.98 8.28 -1.37
C THR A 122 -7.41 7.07 -0.62
N ASN A 123 -6.43 6.37 -1.19
CA ASN A 123 -5.87 5.16 -0.60
C ASN A 123 -4.96 5.49 0.58
N CYS A 124 -5.43 5.18 1.79
CA CYS A 124 -4.66 5.37 3.02
C CYS A 124 -3.37 4.54 3.09
N ALA A 125 -3.25 3.45 2.31
CA ALA A 125 -2.00 2.69 2.24
C ALA A 125 -0.86 3.49 1.58
N ILE A 126 -1.15 4.32 0.59
CA ILE A 126 -0.15 5.17 -0.07
C ILE A 126 0.37 6.22 0.92
N LEU A 127 -0.55 6.86 1.63
CA LEU A 127 -0.20 7.83 2.67
C LEU A 127 0.57 7.18 3.83
N GLY A 128 0.12 6.01 4.28
CA GLY A 128 0.77 5.27 5.35
C GLY A 128 2.18 4.82 4.99
N ALA A 129 2.39 4.35 3.76
CA ALA A 129 3.72 3.99 3.26
C ALA A 129 4.66 5.19 3.21
N ALA A 130 4.20 6.33 2.67
CA ALA A 130 4.98 7.56 2.62
C ALA A 130 5.34 8.07 4.03
N ASN A 131 4.37 8.06 4.94
CA ASN A 131 4.56 8.47 6.32
C ASN A 131 5.57 7.57 7.06
N SER A 132 5.40 6.25 6.96
CA SER A 132 6.31 5.30 7.60
C SER A 132 7.73 5.37 7.04
N ALA A 133 7.88 5.56 5.73
CA ALA A 133 9.18 5.64 5.08
C ALA A 133 9.97 6.89 5.47
N ILE A 134 9.31 8.03 5.54
CA ILE A 134 9.97 9.34 5.72
C ILE A 134 10.13 9.68 7.21
N VAL A 135 9.08 9.49 8.01
CA VAL A 135 9.06 9.96 9.40
C VAL A 135 9.73 8.98 10.35
N TYR A 136 9.58 7.67 10.13
CA TYR A 136 10.03 6.69 11.11
C TYR A 136 11.41 6.10 10.87
N GLN A 137 11.96 6.16 9.66
CA GLN A 137 13.09 5.26 9.37
C GLN A 137 14.34 5.88 8.78
N SER A 138 14.38 6.98 8.15
CA SER A 138 15.58 7.73 7.74
C SER A 138 15.29 8.72 6.62
N TYR A 139 16.03 9.76 6.56
CA TYR A 139 16.04 10.76 5.49
C TYR A 139 16.71 10.26 4.19
N ASP A 140 17.01 8.95 4.08
CA ASP A 140 17.70 8.39 2.90
C ASP A 140 16.72 8.09 1.76
N PHE A 141 17.00 8.65 0.60
CA PHE A 141 16.18 8.52 -0.61
C PHE A 141 16.01 7.07 -1.04
N LEU A 142 17.11 6.30 -1.07
CA LEU A 142 17.11 4.93 -1.54
C LEU A 142 16.27 4.01 -0.63
N TYR A 143 16.35 4.26 0.67
CA TYR A 143 15.55 3.54 1.65
C TYR A 143 14.06 3.83 1.47
N THR A 144 13.69 5.10 1.38
CA THR A 144 12.29 5.55 1.21
C THR A 144 11.66 4.95 -0.04
N PHE A 145 12.38 4.99 -1.16
CA PHE A 145 11.91 4.40 -2.41
C PHE A 145 11.75 2.88 -2.31
N GLY A 146 12.77 2.18 -1.81
CA GLY A 146 12.76 0.73 -1.66
C GLY A 146 11.66 0.23 -0.72
N PHE A 147 11.49 0.89 0.42
CA PHE A 147 10.42 0.58 1.37
C PHE A 147 9.03 0.76 0.77
N SER A 148 8.80 1.84 0.02
CA SER A 148 7.51 2.11 -0.63
C SER A 148 7.18 1.08 -1.69
N VAL A 149 8.16 0.65 -2.49
CA VAL A 149 7.98 -0.43 -3.48
C VAL A 149 7.69 -1.76 -2.78
N ALA A 150 8.44 -2.11 -1.73
CA ALA A 150 8.22 -3.33 -0.96
C ALA A 150 6.82 -3.35 -0.32
N THR A 151 6.38 -2.23 0.25
CA THR A 151 5.02 -2.08 0.80
C THR A 151 3.95 -2.27 -0.28
N GLY A 152 4.19 -1.74 -1.48
CA GLY A 152 3.30 -1.95 -2.63
C GLY A 152 3.22 -3.42 -3.07
N VAL A 153 4.34 -4.15 -3.04
CA VAL A 153 4.36 -5.60 -3.29
C VAL A 153 3.58 -6.34 -2.20
N GLY A 154 3.71 -5.94 -0.95
CA GLY A 154 2.91 -6.47 0.16
C GLY A 154 1.40 -6.25 -0.04
N PHE A 155 1.01 -5.07 -0.53
CA PHE A 155 -0.37 -4.78 -0.91
C PHE A 155 -0.87 -5.69 -2.04
N LEU A 156 -0.08 -5.86 -3.10
CA LEU A 156 -0.40 -6.77 -4.22
C LEU A 156 -0.60 -8.20 -3.73
N LEU A 157 0.32 -8.70 -2.88
CA LEU A 157 0.22 -10.04 -2.31
C LEU A 157 -1.08 -10.21 -1.52
N ALA A 158 -1.41 -9.27 -0.66
CA ALA A 158 -2.62 -9.33 0.16
C ALA A 158 -3.90 -9.35 -0.70
N ILE A 159 -4.01 -8.48 -1.72
CA ILE A 159 -5.21 -8.39 -2.56
C ILE A 159 -5.37 -9.62 -3.46
N VAL A 160 -4.28 -10.20 -3.96
CA VAL A 160 -4.31 -11.44 -4.76
C VAL A 160 -4.73 -12.63 -3.91
N LEU A 161 -4.20 -12.74 -2.69
CA LEU A 161 -4.61 -13.79 -1.74
C LEU A 161 -6.11 -13.70 -1.43
N LEU A 162 -6.61 -12.51 -1.11
CA LEU A 162 -8.05 -12.32 -0.85
C LEU A 162 -8.89 -12.68 -2.08
N ALA A 163 -8.49 -12.24 -3.28
CA ALA A 163 -9.19 -12.55 -4.50
C ALA A 163 -9.21 -14.07 -4.77
N GLY A 164 -8.10 -14.78 -4.51
CA GLY A 164 -8.01 -16.23 -4.64
C GLY A 164 -8.94 -16.97 -3.69
N VAL A 165 -8.99 -16.59 -2.42
CA VAL A 165 -9.89 -17.19 -1.43
C VAL A 165 -11.35 -16.89 -1.78
N ARG A 166 -11.64 -15.66 -2.22
CA ARG A 166 -13.00 -15.24 -2.60
C ARG A 166 -13.54 -16.03 -3.77
N LEU A 167 -12.73 -16.34 -4.79
CA LEU A 167 -13.13 -17.17 -5.91
C LEU A 167 -13.55 -18.59 -5.50
N LYS A 168 -12.95 -19.13 -4.43
CA LYS A 168 -13.36 -20.43 -3.85
C LYS A 168 -14.61 -20.28 -2.98
N THR A 169 -14.67 -19.25 -2.18
CA THR A 169 -15.78 -18.99 -1.26
C THR A 169 -17.08 -18.69 -1.99
N ASP A 170 -17.04 -17.99 -3.13
CA ASP A 170 -18.22 -17.70 -3.93
C ASP A 170 -18.86 -18.97 -4.54
N LYS A 171 -18.11 -20.08 -4.65
CA LYS A 171 -18.59 -21.39 -5.14
C LYS A 171 -19.07 -22.30 -4.00
N ALA A 172 -18.83 -21.94 -2.75
CA ALA A 172 -19.22 -22.74 -1.59
C ALA A 172 -20.71 -22.52 -1.23
N ASP A 173 -21.29 -23.53 -0.61
CA ASP A 173 -22.69 -23.48 -0.16
C ASP A 173 -22.78 -22.72 1.17
N ILE A 174 -22.98 -21.39 1.05
CA ILE A 174 -23.00 -20.47 2.18
C ILE A 174 -24.43 -20.02 2.45
N PRO A 175 -24.86 -19.95 3.74
CA PRO A 175 -26.15 -19.40 4.12
C PRO A 175 -26.39 -18.02 3.52
N LYS A 176 -27.61 -17.72 3.09
CA LYS A 176 -27.97 -16.47 2.41
C LYS A 176 -27.60 -15.21 3.20
N CYS A 177 -27.60 -15.29 4.54
CA CYS A 177 -27.23 -14.16 5.43
C CYS A 177 -25.75 -13.76 5.32
N PHE A 178 -24.85 -14.68 4.96
CA PHE A 178 -23.42 -14.44 4.86
C PHE A 178 -22.92 -14.21 3.43
N LYS A 179 -23.77 -14.44 2.42
CA LYS A 179 -23.39 -14.24 1.02
C LYS A 179 -23.01 -12.78 0.72
N GLY A 180 -21.87 -12.59 0.05
CA GLY A 180 -21.42 -11.29 -0.44
C GLY A 180 -20.42 -10.60 0.46
N PHE A 181 -20.71 -9.39 0.92
CA PHE A 181 -19.79 -8.57 1.70
C PHE A 181 -19.42 -9.17 3.08
N PRO A 182 -20.36 -9.74 3.87
CA PRO A 182 -20.01 -10.27 5.19
C PRO A 182 -18.98 -11.39 5.16
N ILE A 183 -19.07 -12.32 4.23
CA ILE A 183 -18.10 -13.43 4.12
C ILE A 183 -16.70 -12.91 3.73
N THR A 184 -16.65 -11.85 2.93
CA THR A 184 -15.37 -11.23 2.55
C THR A 184 -14.67 -10.61 3.76
N LEU A 185 -15.43 -9.97 4.66
CA LEU A 185 -14.90 -9.42 5.91
C LEU A 185 -14.38 -10.51 6.84
N ILE A 186 -15.12 -11.61 7.00
CA ILE A 186 -14.70 -12.75 7.81
C ILE A 186 -13.40 -13.35 7.24
N THR A 187 -13.33 -13.51 5.93
CA THR A 187 -12.12 -14.01 5.25
C THR A 187 -10.94 -13.09 5.47
N ALA A 188 -11.14 -11.78 5.34
CA ALA A 188 -10.09 -10.78 5.58
C ALA A 188 -9.61 -10.80 7.05
N ALA A 189 -10.53 -10.97 8.00
CA ALA A 189 -10.19 -11.09 9.43
C ALA A 189 -9.37 -12.35 9.73
N ILE A 190 -9.74 -13.50 9.15
CA ILE A 190 -8.97 -14.75 9.30
C ILE A 190 -7.58 -14.60 8.68
N MET A 191 -7.47 -13.97 7.51
CA MET A 191 -6.17 -13.70 6.89
C MET A 191 -5.31 -12.78 7.76
N ALA A 192 -5.89 -11.71 8.33
CA ALA A 192 -5.18 -10.80 9.22
C ALA A 192 -4.66 -11.52 10.47
N MET A 193 -5.45 -12.39 11.08
CA MET A 193 -5.02 -13.22 12.22
C MET A 193 -3.89 -14.18 11.84
N ALA A 194 -3.94 -14.80 10.66
CA ALA A 194 -2.88 -15.66 10.17
C ALA A 194 -1.57 -14.88 9.96
N PHE A 195 -1.64 -13.67 9.41
CA PHE A 195 -0.47 -12.80 9.22
C PHE A 195 0.06 -12.23 10.55
N ALA A 196 -0.80 -11.99 11.52
CA ALA A 196 -0.37 -11.59 12.85
C ALA A 196 0.55 -12.64 13.53
N GLY A 197 0.40 -13.92 13.20
CA GLY A 197 1.29 -14.99 13.65
C GLY A 197 2.73 -14.84 13.15
N PHE A 198 2.95 -14.15 12.01
CA PHE A 198 4.30 -13.86 11.49
C PHE A 198 4.94 -12.62 12.12
N ALA A 199 4.17 -11.78 12.79
CA ALA A 199 4.68 -10.54 13.38
C ALA A 199 5.74 -10.76 14.48
N GLY A 200 5.73 -11.92 15.14
CA GLY A 200 6.70 -12.29 16.17
C GLY A 200 7.98 -12.96 15.68
N ILE A 201 8.08 -13.30 14.40
CA ILE A 201 9.22 -14.08 13.87
C ILE A 201 10.42 -13.18 13.54
N LEU A 202 10.16 -11.90 13.23
CA LEU A 202 11.15 -10.91 12.81
C LEU A 202 11.28 -9.72 13.78
N ALA A 203 10.71 -9.84 14.97
CA ALA A 203 10.81 -8.82 16.04
C ALA A 203 12.10 -8.97 16.84
#